data_27257014aa81b0f39aa41a943f1e1b92
#
_entry.id   27257014aa81b0f39aa41a943f1e1b92
#
_cell.length_a   1.000
_cell.length_b   1.000
_cell.length_c   1.000
_cell.angle_alpha   90.00
_cell.angle_beta   90.00
_cell.angle_gamma   90.00
#
_symmetry.space_group_name_H-M   'P 1'
#
loop_
_entity.id
_entity.type
_entity.pdbx_description
1 polymer ?
#
loop_
_entity_poly.entity_id
_entity_poly.type
_entity_poly.pdbx_seq_one_letter_code
_entity_poly.pdbx_strand_id
1 'polypeptide(L)'
;MSRFKDYMPEMEGKYDITTCPVFEEGQKCSVGIGGTGTVVTNQCENPELAAEWLAWAKCSEEGENLIWNELGFDVCNTALWSDEDFAYDESNTYNTFFRVKPYEVLNELAENDAIGTVYTTKNSPTLNDYMCTTTLNNVLEDGMDVDEALQDAQDYLDFECE
;
A
#
# COMPACT_ATOMS: atom_id res chain seq x y z
N MET A 1 2.06 -8.59 -4.13
CA MET A 1 3.01 -9.36 -4.98
C MET A 1 2.37 -10.64 -5.54
N SER A 2 1.53 -11.34 -4.77
CA SER A 2 0.82 -12.56 -5.22
C SER A 2 0.18 -12.47 -6.60
N ARG A 3 -0.48 -11.35 -6.93
CA ARG A 3 -1.15 -11.19 -8.23
C ARG A 3 -0.21 -11.35 -9.43
N PHE A 4 1.03 -10.88 -9.35
CA PHE A 4 2.00 -11.07 -10.44
C PHE A 4 2.36 -12.55 -10.59
N LYS A 5 2.65 -13.22 -9.48
CA LYS A 5 2.98 -14.65 -9.48
C LYS A 5 1.80 -15.50 -9.94
N ASP A 6 0.58 -15.19 -9.48
CA ASP A 6 -0.59 -16.02 -9.75
C ASP A 6 -1.15 -15.84 -11.17
N TYR A 7 -1.11 -14.62 -11.71
CA TYR A 7 -1.68 -14.30 -13.03
C TYR A 7 -0.66 -14.28 -14.17
N MET A 8 0.63 -14.18 -13.85
CA MET A 8 1.70 -14.09 -14.85
C MET A 8 2.93 -14.93 -14.44
N PRO A 9 2.73 -16.25 -14.14
CA PRO A 9 3.82 -17.10 -13.67
C PRO A 9 4.99 -17.21 -14.66
N GLU A 10 4.72 -17.06 -15.96
CA GLU A 10 5.74 -17.07 -17.01
C GLU A 10 6.69 -15.85 -16.97
N MET A 11 6.38 -14.87 -16.13
CA MET A 11 7.20 -13.68 -15.95
C MET A 11 8.19 -13.79 -14.79
N GLU A 12 8.29 -14.95 -14.16
CA GLU A 12 9.30 -15.22 -13.13
C GLU A 12 10.71 -14.88 -13.63
N GLY A 13 11.45 -14.14 -12.82
CA GLY A 13 12.80 -13.66 -13.13
C GLY A 13 12.89 -12.60 -14.24
N LYS A 14 11.76 -12.06 -14.72
CA LYS A 14 11.74 -11.04 -15.78
C LYS A 14 11.28 -9.66 -15.29
N TYR A 15 10.61 -9.60 -14.13
CA TYR A 15 10.19 -8.34 -13.53
C TYR A 15 11.22 -7.84 -12.51
N ASP A 16 11.30 -6.54 -12.45
CA ASP A 16 12.02 -5.81 -11.42
C ASP A 16 11.07 -5.00 -10.56
N ILE A 17 11.51 -4.68 -9.34
CA ILE A 17 10.83 -3.76 -8.43
C ILE A 17 11.80 -2.60 -8.21
N THR A 18 11.29 -1.38 -8.25
CA THR A 18 12.06 -0.17 -7.97
C THR A 18 11.19 0.86 -7.29
N THR A 19 11.79 1.88 -6.73
CA THR A 19 11.12 3.03 -6.16
C THR A 19 10.33 3.81 -7.22
N CYS A 20 9.29 4.54 -6.82
CA CYS A 20 8.55 5.39 -7.73
C CYS A 20 9.45 6.53 -8.25
N PRO A 21 9.33 6.92 -9.53
CA PRO A 21 9.99 8.10 -10.03
C PRO A 21 9.45 9.35 -9.32
N VAL A 22 10.31 10.35 -9.14
CA VAL A 22 9.95 11.65 -8.56
C VAL A 22 10.04 12.74 -9.60
N PHE A 23 9.24 13.79 -9.47
CA PHE A 23 9.29 14.95 -10.37
C PHE A 23 10.42 15.91 -10.00
N GLU A 24 10.76 15.99 -8.70
CA GLU A 24 11.78 16.88 -8.17
C GLU A 24 12.63 16.16 -7.13
N GLU A 25 13.89 16.54 -7.00
CA GLU A 25 14.82 16.01 -6.01
C GLU A 25 14.29 16.27 -4.58
N GLY A 26 14.33 15.26 -3.71
CA GLY A 26 13.87 15.33 -2.32
C GLY A 26 12.39 14.97 -2.12
N GLN A 27 11.65 14.69 -3.18
CA GLN A 27 10.30 14.14 -3.04
C GLN A 27 10.34 12.68 -2.56
N LYS A 28 9.27 12.27 -1.87
CA LYS A 28 9.09 10.87 -1.46
C LYS A 28 8.91 9.99 -2.70
N CYS A 29 9.72 8.97 -2.84
CA CYS A 29 9.71 8.04 -3.98
C CYS A 29 8.83 6.80 -3.75
N SER A 30 7.88 6.89 -2.84
CA SER A 30 6.81 5.91 -2.67
C SER A 30 5.46 6.60 -2.51
N VAL A 31 4.41 5.89 -2.88
CA VAL A 31 3.03 6.35 -2.72
C VAL A 31 2.26 5.34 -1.88
N GLY A 32 1.80 5.78 -0.71
CA GLY A 32 0.88 5.00 0.10
C GLY A 32 -0.51 5.01 -0.53
N ILE A 33 -1.04 3.83 -0.88
CA ILE A 33 -2.39 3.70 -1.47
C ILE A 33 -3.41 3.35 -0.39
N GLY A 34 -2.95 3.06 0.81
CA GLY A 34 -3.78 2.65 1.93
C GLY A 34 -3.11 1.56 2.76
N GLY A 35 -3.92 0.81 3.45
CA GLY A 35 -3.49 -0.32 4.28
C GLY A 35 -4.73 -1.08 4.74
N THR A 36 -4.50 -2.21 5.41
CA THR A 36 -5.60 -3.01 5.97
C THR A 36 -5.60 -2.91 7.48
N GLY A 37 -6.55 -2.14 8.02
CA GLY A 37 -6.85 -2.16 9.45
C GLY A 37 -7.70 -3.38 9.80
N THR A 38 -7.40 -4.02 10.93
CA THR A 38 -8.21 -5.11 11.46
C THR A 38 -8.73 -4.72 12.83
N VAL A 39 -10.02 -4.95 13.07
CA VAL A 39 -10.69 -4.58 14.32
C VAL A 39 -11.48 -5.74 14.89
N VAL A 40 -11.59 -5.78 16.21
CA VAL A 40 -12.52 -6.66 16.91
C VAL A 40 -13.83 -5.89 17.10
N THR A 41 -14.93 -6.40 16.55
CA THR A 41 -16.23 -5.74 16.65
C THR A 41 -16.89 -5.98 18.01
N ASN A 42 -17.84 -5.13 18.38
CA ASN A 42 -18.64 -5.28 19.60
C ASN A 42 -19.59 -6.49 19.61
N GLN A 43 -19.69 -7.20 18.50
CA GLN A 43 -20.45 -8.46 18.39
C GLN A 43 -19.61 -9.69 18.74
N CYS A 44 -18.31 -9.51 18.97
CA CYS A 44 -17.42 -10.62 19.33
C CYS A 44 -17.71 -11.10 20.75
N GLU A 45 -17.99 -12.40 20.90
CA GLU A 45 -18.26 -13.00 22.20
C GLU A 45 -17.03 -13.10 23.11
N ASN A 46 -15.83 -13.16 22.50
CA ASN A 46 -14.56 -13.26 23.21
C ASN A 46 -13.54 -12.23 22.67
N PRO A 47 -13.74 -10.93 22.94
CA PRO A 47 -12.94 -9.88 22.34
C PRO A 47 -11.46 -9.93 22.75
N GLU A 48 -11.15 -10.36 23.97
CA GLU A 48 -9.78 -10.52 24.44
C GLU A 48 -9.01 -11.60 23.65
N LEU A 49 -9.62 -12.79 23.51
CA LEU A 49 -9.04 -13.86 22.71
C LEU A 49 -8.88 -13.48 21.24
N ALA A 50 -9.86 -12.77 20.69
CA ALA A 50 -9.78 -12.28 19.30
C ALA A 50 -8.65 -11.26 19.12
N ALA A 51 -8.45 -10.36 20.10
CA ALA A 51 -7.36 -9.40 20.08
C ALA A 51 -5.99 -10.08 20.22
N GLU A 52 -5.86 -11.06 21.12
CA GLU A 52 -4.62 -11.86 21.25
C GLU A 52 -4.29 -12.61 19.96
N TRP A 53 -5.30 -13.23 19.33
CA TRP A 53 -5.11 -13.92 18.07
C TRP A 53 -4.67 -12.97 16.95
N LEU A 54 -5.28 -11.80 16.87
CA LEU A 54 -4.90 -10.78 15.88
C LEU A 54 -3.49 -10.26 16.12
N ALA A 55 -3.11 -10.03 17.38
CA ALA A 55 -1.75 -9.61 17.74
C ALA A 55 -0.73 -10.70 17.37
N TRP A 56 -1.03 -11.96 17.65
CA TRP A 56 -0.18 -13.06 17.21
C TRP A 56 -0.07 -13.10 15.68
N ALA A 57 -1.20 -13.11 14.97
CA ALA A 57 -1.21 -13.27 13.52
C ALA A 57 -0.52 -12.12 12.76
N LYS A 58 -0.56 -10.89 13.30
CA LYS A 58 -0.08 -9.70 12.59
C LYS A 58 1.19 -9.06 13.15
N CYS A 59 1.62 -9.47 14.34
CA CYS A 59 2.74 -8.83 15.03
C CYS A 59 3.75 -9.83 15.59
N SER A 60 3.47 -11.14 15.58
CA SER A 60 4.47 -12.14 15.95
C SER A 60 5.30 -12.54 14.73
N GLU A 61 6.54 -12.89 14.95
CA GLU A 61 7.44 -13.40 13.91
C GLU A 61 6.83 -14.62 13.18
N GLU A 62 6.22 -15.55 13.91
CA GLU A 62 5.57 -16.73 13.34
C GLU A 62 4.38 -16.35 12.43
N GLY A 63 3.49 -15.46 12.90
CA GLY A 63 2.33 -15.00 12.14
C GLY A 63 2.75 -14.22 10.89
N GLU A 64 3.73 -13.34 11.01
CA GLU A 64 4.25 -12.56 9.90
C GLU A 64 5.01 -13.40 8.86
N ASN A 65 5.72 -14.44 9.30
CA ASN A 65 6.29 -15.44 8.38
C ASN A 65 5.21 -16.13 7.55
N LEU A 66 4.08 -16.48 8.14
CA LEU A 66 2.95 -17.04 7.40
C LEU A 66 2.36 -16.04 6.42
N ILE A 67 2.20 -14.76 6.81
CA ILE A 67 1.69 -13.69 5.94
C ILE A 67 2.61 -13.52 4.73
N TRP A 68 3.92 -13.46 4.94
CA TRP A 68 4.89 -13.30 3.86
C TRP A 68 4.94 -14.52 2.94
N ASN A 69 5.09 -15.71 3.50
CA ASN A 69 5.28 -16.94 2.73
C ASN A 69 4.03 -17.37 1.95
N GLU A 70 2.85 -17.22 2.55
CA GLU A 70 1.60 -17.71 1.95
C GLU A 70 0.87 -16.65 1.12
N LEU A 71 0.91 -15.38 1.56
CA LEU A 71 0.13 -14.31 0.96
C LEU A 71 0.97 -13.31 0.16
N GLY A 72 2.27 -13.22 0.40
CA GLY A 72 3.16 -12.26 -0.25
C GLY A 72 2.83 -10.81 0.09
N PHE A 73 2.32 -10.57 1.29
CA PHE A 73 2.12 -9.23 1.82
C PHE A 73 3.32 -8.82 2.67
N ASP A 74 3.68 -7.55 2.59
CA ASP A 74 4.64 -6.93 3.47
C ASP A 74 4.15 -6.99 4.92
N VAL A 75 5.08 -7.19 5.84
CA VAL A 75 4.78 -7.38 7.26
C VAL A 75 4.93 -6.09 8.05
N CYS A 76 4.18 -6.00 9.17
CA CYS A 76 4.15 -4.79 9.99
C CYS A 76 5.40 -4.62 10.87
N ASN A 77 6.05 -5.72 11.24
CA ASN A 77 7.26 -5.69 12.05
C ASN A 77 8.48 -5.37 11.19
N THR A 78 8.89 -4.13 11.20
CA THR A 78 10.05 -3.65 10.42
C THR A 78 11.38 -4.27 10.85
N ALA A 79 11.48 -4.88 12.04
CA ALA A 79 12.68 -5.62 12.44
C ALA A 79 12.94 -6.83 11.54
N LEU A 80 11.90 -7.44 10.99
CA LEU A 80 12.03 -8.56 10.06
C LEU A 80 12.48 -8.13 8.66
N TRP A 81 12.33 -6.85 8.32
CA TRP A 81 12.72 -6.35 6.99
C TRP A 81 14.22 -6.46 6.72
N SER A 82 15.03 -6.42 7.77
CA SER A 82 16.50 -6.55 7.70
C SER A 82 16.99 -7.92 8.14
N ASP A 83 16.11 -8.83 8.52
CA ASP A 83 16.46 -10.19 8.90
C ASP A 83 16.79 -11.01 7.65
N GLU A 84 18.02 -11.56 7.57
CA GLU A 84 18.47 -12.27 6.38
C GLU A 84 17.69 -13.57 6.14
N ASP A 85 17.31 -14.27 7.20
CA ASP A 85 16.57 -15.53 7.12
C ASP A 85 15.10 -15.31 6.73
N PHE A 86 14.59 -14.10 6.92
CA PHE A 86 13.23 -13.72 6.56
C PHE A 86 13.17 -12.97 5.21
N ALA A 87 13.84 -11.82 5.13
CA ALA A 87 13.71 -10.91 4.01
C ALA A 87 14.39 -11.40 2.73
N TYR A 88 15.43 -12.24 2.88
CA TYR A 88 16.28 -12.69 1.77
C TYR A 88 16.25 -14.21 1.55
N ASP A 89 15.35 -14.94 2.21
CA ASP A 89 15.16 -16.36 2.03
C ASP A 89 14.91 -16.72 0.55
N GLU A 90 15.83 -17.48 -0.04
CA GLU A 90 15.72 -17.93 -1.43
C GLU A 90 14.71 -19.08 -1.63
N SER A 91 14.23 -19.68 -0.56
CA SER A 91 13.14 -20.65 -0.63
C SER A 91 11.76 -19.98 -0.76
N ASN A 92 11.66 -18.70 -0.40
CA ASN A 92 10.44 -17.91 -0.55
C ASN A 92 10.19 -17.56 -2.02
N THR A 93 9.02 -17.94 -2.52
CA THR A 93 8.66 -17.77 -3.94
C THR A 93 8.50 -16.31 -4.36
N TYR A 94 8.25 -15.38 -3.44
CA TYR A 94 8.18 -13.95 -3.76
C TYR A 94 9.56 -13.32 -3.89
N ASN A 95 10.55 -13.83 -3.15
CA ASN A 95 11.95 -13.41 -3.26
C ASN A 95 12.62 -13.89 -4.55
N THR A 96 12.12 -14.98 -5.15
CA THR A 96 12.67 -15.53 -6.40
C THR A 96 11.89 -15.12 -7.64
N PHE A 97 10.63 -14.71 -7.49
CA PHE A 97 9.82 -14.28 -8.63
C PHE A 97 10.33 -13.00 -9.28
N PHE A 98 10.77 -12.03 -8.48
CA PHE A 98 11.33 -10.78 -8.95
C PHE A 98 12.86 -10.85 -9.02
N ARG A 99 13.49 -10.04 -9.87
CA ARG A 99 14.95 -9.96 -10.00
C ARG A 99 15.59 -9.24 -8.82
N VAL A 100 14.87 -8.33 -8.19
CA VAL A 100 15.22 -7.62 -6.96
C VAL A 100 14.35 -8.13 -5.83
N LYS A 101 14.92 -8.42 -4.69
CA LYS A 101 14.14 -8.88 -3.52
C LYS A 101 13.28 -7.74 -2.99
N PRO A 102 11.98 -7.97 -2.72
CA PRO A 102 11.06 -6.90 -2.32
C PRO A 102 11.52 -6.10 -1.10
N TYR A 103 12.12 -6.77 -0.11
CA TYR A 103 12.61 -6.10 1.10
C TYR A 103 13.87 -5.26 0.87
N GLU A 104 14.65 -5.47 -0.19
CA GLU A 104 15.73 -4.53 -0.57
C GLU A 104 15.14 -3.15 -0.88
N VAL A 105 14.07 -3.10 -1.66
CA VAL A 105 13.40 -1.84 -2.01
C VAL A 105 12.69 -1.20 -0.81
N LEU A 106 12.04 -2.02 0.03
CA LEU A 106 11.39 -1.51 1.25
C LEU A 106 12.39 -0.93 2.25
N ASN A 107 13.54 -1.59 2.43
CA ASN A 107 14.62 -1.08 3.29
C ASN A 107 15.22 0.21 2.72
N GLU A 108 15.47 0.29 1.41
CA GLU A 108 15.93 1.51 0.75
C GLU A 108 14.97 2.67 1.00
N LEU A 109 13.66 2.44 0.86
CA LEU A 109 12.63 3.44 1.13
C LEU A 109 12.62 3.89 2.60
N ALA A 110 12.75 2.93 3.53
CA ALA A 110 12.75 3.22 4.96
C ALA A 110 13.99 4.00 5.40
N GLU A 111 15.18 3.60 4.95
CA GLU A 111 16.45 4.24 5.25
C GLU A 111 16.52 5.69 4.74
N ASN A 112 15.89 5.96 3.61
CA ASN A 112 15.84 7.30 3.01
C ASN A 112 14.64 8.12 3.48
N ASP A 113 13.88 7.68 4.49
CA ASP A 113 12.63 8.32 4.93
C ASP A 113 11.68 8.61 3.75
N ALA A 114 11.67 7.71 2.77
CA ALA A 114 10.98 7.90 1.50
C ALA A 114 9.56 7.29 1.47
N ILE A 115 9.14 6.63 2.55
CA ILE A 115 7.79 6.07 2.68
C ILE A 115 6.81 7.20 2.93
N GLY A 116 5.89 7.39 1.98
CA GLY A 116 4.85 8.40 2.08
C GLY A 116 3.78 8.04 3.12
N THR A 117 3.33 9.03 3.87
CA THR A 117 2.20 8.86 4.81
C THR A 117 0.89 9.13 4.08
N VAL A 118 -0.08 8.24 4.26
CA VAL A 118 -1.44 8.45 3.76
C VAL A 118 -2.26 9.14 4.84
N TYR A 119 -2.80 10.29 4.50
CA TYR A 119 -3.72 11.02 5.37
C TYR A 119 -5.14 10.83 4.87
N THR A 120 -6.03 10.41 5.77
CA THR A 120 -7.46 10.34 5.51
C THR A 120 -8.21 11.22 6.51
N THR A 121 -9.21 11.94 6.01
CA THR A 121 -10.10 12.77 6.83
C THR A 121 -11.55 12.29 6.66
N LYS A 122 -12.47 12.84 7.44
CA LYS A 122 -13.91 12.59 7.26
C LYS A 122 -14.40 12.90 5.83
N ASN A 123 -13.72 13.84 5.15
CA ASN A 123 -14.09 14.32 3.82
C ASN A 123 -13.42 13.56 2.67
N SER A 124 -12.43 12.69 2.96
CA SER A 124 -11.70 11.94 1.93
C SER A 124 -12.59 11.11 1.01
N PRO A 125 -13.68 10.46 1.46
CA PRO A 125 -14.58 9.75 0.56
C PRO A 125 -15.26 10.68 -0.46
N THR A 126 -15.75 11.85 -0.02
CA THR A 126 -16.39 12.86 -0.88
C THR A 126 -15.41 13.40 -1.92
N LEU A 127 -14.18 13.72 -1.48
CA LEU A 127 -13.11 14.15 -2.38
C LEU A 127 -12.81 13.11 -3.45
N ASN A 128 -12.57 11.86 -3.04
CA ASN A 128 -12.24 10.79 -3.98
C ASN A 128 -13.37 10.52 -4.97
N ASP A 129 -14.62 10.52 -4.51
CA ASP A 129 -15.77 10.31 -5.37
C ASP A 129 -15.87 11.41 -6.42
N TYR A 130 -15.87 12.67 -6.02
CA TYR A 130 -15.97 13.80 -6.94
C TYR A 130 -14.79 13.86 -7.93
N MET A 131 -13.56 13.68 -7.45
CA MET A 131 -12.38 13.67 -8.31
C MET A 131 -12.42 12.56 -9.35
N CYS A 132 -12.82 11.35 -8.98
CA CYS A 132 -12.82 10.20 -9.88
C CYS A 132 -14.03 10.15 -10.80
N THR A 133 -15.21 10.62 -10.37
CA THR A 133 -16.44 10.49 -11.15
C THR A 133 -16.78 11.76 -11.96
N THR A 134 -16.32 12.92 -11.51
CA THR A 134 -16.68 14.21 -12.13
C THR A 134 -15.45 14.90 -12.73
N THR A 135 -14.48 15.25 -11.89
CA THR A 135 -13.34 16.04 -12.33
C THR A 135 -12.53 15.37 -13.43
N LEU A 136 -12.18 14.09 -13.25
CA LEU A 136 -11.44 13.36 -14.27
C LEU A 136 -12.23 13.17 -15.56
N ASN A 137 -13.53 12.90 -15.49
CA ASN A 137 -14.36 12.74 -16.68
C ASN A 137 -14.51 14.06 -17.45
N ASN A 138 -14.73 15.16 -16.74
CA ASN A 138 -14.81 16.49 -17.38
C ASN A 138 -13.53 16.83 -18.15
N VAL A 139 -12.37 16.50 -17.60
CA VAL A 139 -11.07 16.75 -18.28
C VAL A 139 -10.83 15.76 -19.41
N LEU A 140 -10.99 14.45 -19.15
CA LEU A 140 -10.55 13.40 -20.07
C LEU A 140 -11.56 13.13 -21.21
N GLU A 141 -12.85 13.25 -20.94
CA GLU A 141 -13.91 12.94 -21.89
C GLU A 141 -14.52 14.20 -22.50
N ASP A 142 -14.77 15.24 -21.69
CA ASP A 142 -15.44 16.47 -22.15
C ASP A 142 -14.44 17.55 -22.59
N GLY A 143 -13.15 17.36 -22.32
CA GLY A 143 -12.09 18.28 -22.73
C GLY A 143 -12.08 19.62 -21.98
N MET A 144 -12.65 19.63 -20.74
CA MET A 144 -12.59 20.78 -19.86
C MET A 144 -11.14 21.13 -19.52
N ASP A 145 -10.84 22.40 -19.39
CA ASP A 145 -9.53 22.86 -18.91
C ASP A 145 -9.26 22.33 -17.51
N VAL A 146 -8.01 21.94 -17.23
CA VAL A 146 -7.64 21.32 -15.95
C VAL A 146 -7.82 22.27 -14.78
N ASP A 147 -7.44 23.53 -14.94
CA ASP A 147 -7.55 24.54 -13.89
C ASP A 147 -9.04 24.86 -13.61
N GLU A 148 -9.88 24.92 -14.64
CA GLU A 148 -11.32 25.07 -14.50
C GLU A 148 -11.95 23.88 -13.77
N ALA A 149 -11.60 22.65 -14.15
CA ALA A 149 -12.12 21.43 -13.50
C ALA A 149 -11.69 21.31 -12.03
N LEU A 150 -10.48 21.74 -11.69
CA LEU A 150 -10.00 21.77 -10.30
C LEU A 150 -10.68 22.88 -9.49
N GLN A 151 -11.00 24.04 -10.09
CA GLN A 151 -11.74 25.09 -9.42
C GLN A 151 -13.17 24.65 -9.11
N ASP A 152 -13.85 24.01 -10.07
CA ASP A 152 -15.19 23.44 -9.87
C ASP A 152 -15.17 22.38 -8.73
N ALA A 153 -14.13 21.55 -8.68
CA ALA A 153 -13.96 20.58 -7.60
C ALA A 153 -13.77 21.26 -6.24
N GLN A 154 -12.99 22.33 -6.17
CA GLN A 154 -12.79 23.09 -4.95
C GLN A 154 -14.11 23.71 -4.46
N ASP A 155 -14.84 24.37 -5.34
CA ASP A 155 -16.10 25.01 -5.01
C ASP A 155 -17.16 24.01 -4.52
N TYR A 156 -17.23 22.84 -5.16
CA TYR A 156 -18.10 21.74 -4.72
C TYR A 156 -17.72 21.22 -3.33
N LEU A 157 -16.43 20.97 -3.10
CA LEU A 157 -15.93 20.43 -1.84
C LEU A 157 -16.07 21.43 -0.69
N ASP A 158 -15.87 22.70 -0.94
CA ASP A 158 -16.10 23.77 0.05
C ASP A 158 -17.56 23.81 0.50
N PHE A 159 -18.50 23.60 -0.42
CA PHE A 159 -19.92 23.52 -0.10
C PHE A 159 -20.33 22.24 0.63
N GLU A 160 -19.86 21.07 0.19
CA GLU A 160 -20.29 19.77 0.74
C GLU A 160 -19.56 19.42 2.06
N CYS A 161 -18.39 20.00 2.32
CA CYS A 161 -17.52 19.64 3.44
C CYS A 161 -17.52 20.67 4.59
N GLU A 162 -18.37 21.69 4.53
CA GLU A 162 -18.63 22.56 5.69
C GLU A 162 -19.29 21.76 6.81
#